data_b941fa347a970e50f5d817fce2132ead
#
_entry.id   b941fa347a970e50f5d817fce2132ead
#
_cell.length_a   1.000
_cell.length_b   1.000
_cell.length_c   1.000
_cell.angle_alpha   90.00
_cell.angle_beta   90.00
_cell.angle_gamma   90.00
#
_symmetry.space_group_name_H-M   'P 1'
#
loop_
_entity.id
_entity.type
_entity.pdbx_description
1 polymer ?
#
loop_
_entity_poly.entity_id
_entity_poly.type
_entity_poly.pdbx_seq_one_letter_code
_entity_poly.pdbx_strand_id
1 'polypeptide(L)'
;MTTPPAYGIRANPDLLPRIPLDARAILDVGCGAGGLGAAWRRRNPHTRLIAVEPDAALAAEAEPHYDEIHRLDIEAGSPPVAEGSLDALVFGDVLEHLRDPWAVLRGTARLLAPDGVLVACVPNVEHWSFAARLLMGGWRYEETGLFDRTHLRWFTRDGMHQALVEAGLVPVDVAPRIVDAPGIEDFVRRISPALQALGVEPAGYARRAAPLQYVWRATRRRPARLAVVARTLRPVGGINEVRIHEPLAALASRPGVVARVEPGAGIPQMPPGIPGIIVLQRQLLNAPSAPDYLRALRATGALIIQEFDDDPAHWPVIEESGHLAFRGVHAVQTSTPALRELFLRWNPEVAVFPNALATVPEPRNFTSPDRLTLFFGALNREGDIAPFLPALNAVLAEAGERLAVQVLHDRATFDALETPHKRFAPLGSYAEYQAAMAGCEIAFLPLRDTRFNRMKSDLKFVEAAAHRLCCIASPVVYGATIRDGETGRIVQAPDEFAHALRALLATPAEALRMAEAARAEVIASRLLARQAAARLSWYRSLIERRAELDAALLARVPVLGAATTHTPR
;
A
#
# COMPACT_ATOMS: atom_id res chain seq x y z
N MET A 1 -8.01 30.95 -29.19
CA MET A 1 -7.67 29.65 -28.64
C MET A 1 -7.51 29.85 -27.13
N THR A 2 -8.52 29.51 -26.36
CA THR A 2 -8.49 29.60 -24.89
C THR A 2 -7.70 28.40 -24.37
N THR A 3 -6.67 28.65 -23.60
CA THR A 3 -5.90 27.64 -22.87
C THR A 3 -6.89 26.71 -22.15
N PRO A 4 -6.80 25.39 -22.33
CA PRO A 4 -7.66 24.46 -21.57
C PRO A 4 -7.43 24.70 -20.08
N PRO A 5 -8.47 24.53 -19.24
CA PRO A 5 -8.31 24.67 -17.81
C PRO A 5 -7.18 23.73 -17.36
N ALA A 6 -6.31 24.22 -16.48
CA ALA A 6 -5.19 23.47 -15.95
C ALA A 6 -5.74 22.20 -15.26
N TYR A 7 -5.86 21.10 -15.99
CA TYR A 7 -5.92 19.77 -15.44
C TYR A 7 -4.57 19.59 -14.74
N GLY A 8 -4.55 19.95 -13.45
CA GLY A 8 -3.31 19.92 -12.69
C GLY A 8 -2.72 18.51 -12.70
N ILE A 9 -1.41 18.39 -12.50
CA ILE A 9 -0.59 17.15 -12.42
C ILE A 9 -1.09 16.24 -11.26
N ARG A 10 -2.39 16.06 -11.11
CA ARG A 10 -3.00 15.24 -10.04
C ARG A 10 -3.62 13.99 -10.66
N ALA A 11 -3.05 12.85 -10.30
CA ALA A 11 -3.69 11.57 -10.57
C ALA A 11 -5.07 11.50 -9.90
N ASN A 12 -6.05 10.91 -10.58
CA ASN A 12 -7.28 10.51 -9.92
C ASN A 12 -6.93 9.45 -8.84
N PRO A 13 -7.12 9.75 -7.54
CA PRO A 13 -6.67 8.90 -6.45
C PRO A 13 -7.39 7.55 -6.42
N ASP A 14 -8.56 7.44 -7.06
CA ASP A 14 -9.37 6.23 -7.06
C ASP A 14 -8.95 5.23 -8.16
N LEU A 15 -8.14 5.66 -9.15
CA LEU A 15 -7.58 4.77 -10.18
C LEU A 15 -6.39 3.96 -9.67
N LEU A 16 -5.42 4.62 -9.03
CA LEU A 16 -4.15 4.02 -8.61
C LEU A 16 -4.30 2.74 -7.76
N PRO A 17 -5.20 2.66 -6.77
CA PRO A 17 -5.38 1.45 -5.96
C PRO A 17 -5.97 0.27 -6.75
N ARG A 18 -6.51 0.52 -7.95
CA ARG A 18 -7.21 -0.47 -8.76
C ARG A 18 -6.35 -1.07 -9.86
N ILE A 19 -5.19 -0.48 -10.12
CA ILE A 19 -4.17 -1.02 -11.01
C ILE A 19 -3.33 -2.02 -10.20
N PRO A 20 -3.10 -3.26 -10.67
CA PRO A 20 -2.26 -4.23 -9.98
C PRO A 20 -0.88 -3.65 -9.66
N LEU A 21 -0.51 -3.61 -8.38
CA LEU A 21 0.73 -2.96 -7.94
C LEU A 21 1.99 -3.53 -8.60
N ASP A 22 1.96 -4.80 -8.97
CA ASP A 22 3.03 -5.53 -9.64
C ASP A 22 2.88 -5.56 -11.18
N ALA A 23 2.08 -4.64 -11.76
CA ALA A 23 1.97 -4.50 -13.22
C ALA A 23 3.32 -4.16 -13.84
N ARG A 24 3.69 -4.87 -14.91
CA ARG A 24 4.96 -4.71 -15.65
C ARG A 24 4.81 -3.78 -16.84
N ALA A 25 3.62 -3.72 -17.45
CA ALA A 25 3.31 -2.86 -18.57
C ALA A 25 1.91 -2.24 -18.40
N ILE A 26 1.84 -0.92 -18.48
CA ILE A 26 0.59 -0.14 -18.37
C ILE A 26 0.49 0.77 -19.59
N LEU A 27 -0.70 0.81 -20.21
CA LEU A 27 -1.06 1.83 -21.18
C LEU A 27 -2.06 2.80 -20.54
N ASP A 28 -1.70 4.07 -20.48
CA ASP A 28 -2.54 5.18 -20.01
C ASP A 28 -3.04 5.96 -21.22
N VAL A 29 -4.34 5.87 -21.48
CA VAL A 29 -4.98 6.55 -22.61
C VAL A 29 -5.55 7.88 -22.15
N GLY A 30 -5.14 8.97 -22.79
CA GLY A 30 -5.47 10.33 -22.38
C GLY A 30 -4.73 10.73 -21.12
N CYS A 31 -3.40 10.59 -21.12
CA CYS A 31 -2.58 10.80 -19.91
C CYS A 31 -2.55 12.26 -19.42
N GLY A 32 -3.03 13.22 -20.22
CA GLY A 32 -2.92 14.65 -19.91
C GLY A 32 -1.49 15.06 -19.63
N ALA A 33 -1.29 15.86 -18.58
CA ALA A 33 0.04 16.29 -18.12
C ALA A 33 0.84 15.21 -17.32
N GLY A 34 0.40 13.94 -17.34
CA GLY A 34 1.16 12.82 -16.79
C GLY A 34 0.95 12.53 -15.30
N GLY A 35 -0.13 13.00 -14.71
CA GLY A 35 -0.39 12.84 -13.27
C GLY A 35 -0.42 11.38 -12.80
N LEU A 36 -1.03 10.47 -13.58
CA LEU A 36 -1.05 9.04 -13.26
C LEU A 36 0.37 8.46 -13.31
N GLY A 37 1.13 8.75 -14.36
CA GLY A 37 2.51 8.27 -14.54
C GLY A 37 3.40 8.68 -13.37
N ALA A 38 3.39 9.97 -13.02
CA ALA A 38 4.15 10.51 -11.89
C ALA A 38 3.83 9.79 -10.58
N ALA A 39 2.53 9.61 -10.28
CA ALA A 39 2.10 8.92 -9.07
C ALA A 39 2.42 7.42 -9.10
N TRP A 40 2.35 6.79 -10.27
CA TRP A 40 2.67 5.37 -10.44
C TRP A 40 4.18 5.09 -10.25
N ARG A 41 5.07 5.94 -10.80
CA ARG A 41 6.53 5.82 -10.63
C ARG A 41 6.93 5.71 -9.16
N ARG A 42 6.21 6.36 -8.27
CA ARG A 42 6.45 6.26 -6.83
C ARG A 42 6.03 4.92 -6.22
N ARG A 43 5.10 4.20 -6.84
CA ARG A 43 4.60 2.91 -6.36
C ARG A 43 5.37 1.73 -6.98
N ASN A 44 5.63 1.82 -8.28
CA ASN A 44 6.38 0.80 -9.02
C ASN A 44 7.18 1.45 -10.16
N PRO A 45 8.42 1.90 -9.91
CA PRO A 45 9.26 2.53 -10.94
C PRO A 45 9.73 1.56 -12.03
N HIS A 46 9.54 0.26 -11.85
CA HIS A 46 9.97 -0.77 -12.80
C HIS A 46 8.90 -1.12 -13.85
N THR A 47 7.73 -0.52 -13.76
CA THR A 47 6.68 -0.67 -14.77
C THR A 47 7.08 0.05 -16.06
N ARG A 48 6.92 -0.60 -17.19
CA ARG A 48 6.93 0.07 -18.49
C ARG A 48 5.63 0.87 -18.62
N LEU A 49 5.72 2.18 -18.58
CA LEU A 49 4.61 3.11 -18.71
C LEU A 49 4.54 3.65 -20.12
N ILE A 50 3.44 3.37 -20.81
CA ILE A 50 3.13 3.83 -22.14
C ILE A 50 1.94 4.77 -22.04
N ALA A 51 1.97 5.89 -22.77
CA ALA A 51 0.89 6.85 -22.80
C ALA A 51 0.41 7.15 -24.22
N VAL A 52 -0.86 7.52 -24.32
CA VAL A 52 -1.45 8.12 -25.52
C VAL A 52 -2.04 9.47 -25.14
N GLU A 53 -1.61 10.54 -25.83
CA GLU A 53 -2.12 11.90 -25.62
C GLU A 53 -2.11 12.68 -26.94
N PRO A 54 -3.26 13.12 -27.46
CA PRO A 54 -3.31 13.86 -28.73
C PRO A 54 -2.79 15.30 -28.61
N ASP A 55 -2.92 15.94 -27.45
CA ASP A 55 -2.44 17.32 -27.24
C ASP A 55 -0.91 17.34 -27.06
N ALA A 56 -0.22 18.07 -27.94
CA ALA A 56 1.23 18.12 -27.98
C ALA A 56 1.85 18.81 -26.75
N ALA A 57 1.14 19.78 -26.14
CA ALA A 57 1.64 20.48 -24.96
C ALA A 57 1.53 19.60 -23.73
N LEU A 58 0.40 18.94 -23.52
CA LEU A 58 0.18 17.99 -22.44
C LEU A 58 1.11 16.79 -22.56
N ALA A 59 1.29 16.23 -23.77
CA ALA A 59 2.22 15.15 -24.00
C ALA A 59 3.66 15.53 -23.63
N ALA A 60 4.10 16.76 -23.93
CA ALA A 60 5.42 17.24 -23.57
C ALA A 60 5.61 17.40 -22.05
N GLU A 61 4.57 17.83 -21.34
CA GLU A 61 4.59 17.89 -19.85
C GLU A 61 4.64 16.51 -19.23
N ALA A 62 3.99 15.51 -19.85
CA ALA A 62 3.94 14.14 -19.35
C ALA A 62 5.24 13.35 -19.60
N GLU A 63 6.09 13.76 -20.54
CA GLU A 63 7.29 13.04 -21.01
C GLU A 63 8.22 12.53 -19.87
N PRO A 64 8.48 13.29 -18.78
CA PRO A 64 9.31 12.81 -17.69
C PRO A 64 8.76 11.62 -16.91
N HIS A 65 7.48 11.29 -17.09
CA HIS A 65 6.77 10.30 -16.28
C HIS A 65 6.49 8.98 -16.98
N TYR A 66 6.71 8.91 -18.31
CA TYR A 66 6.45 7.73 -19.13
C TYR A 66 7.72 7.27 -19.84
N ASP A 67 7.77 5.98 -20.17
CA ASP A 67 8.85 5.44 -21.01
C ASP A 67 8.59 5.71 -22.49
N GLU A 68 7.31 5.78 -22.86
CA GLU A 68 6.85 6.02 -24.24
C GLU A 68 5.58 6.88 -24.22
N ILE A 69 5.53 7.91 -25.08
CA ILE A 69 4.32 8.70 -25.33
C ILE A 69 4.03 8.72 -26.82
N HIS A 70 2.82 8.31 -27.17
CA HIS A 70 2.32 8.35 -28.53
C HIS A 70 1.37 9.53 -28.69
N ARG A 71 1.76 10.53 -29.49
CA ARG A 71 0.91 11.68 -29.84
C ARG A 71 -0.11 11.25 -30.91
N LEU A 72 -1.19 10.66 -30.44
CA LEU A 72 -2.16 9.96 -31.25
C LEU A 72 -3.56 10.21 -30.73
N ASP A 73 -4.50 10.51 -31.63
CA ASP A 73 -5.92 10.37 -31.34
C ASP A 73 -6.27 8.88 -31.35
N ILE A 74 -6.68 8.35 -30.19
CA ILE A 74 -7.00 6.92 -30.02
C ILE A 74 -8.16 6.46 -30.89
N GLU A 75 -9.02 7.38 -31.38
CA GLU A 75 -10.09 7.07 -32.33
C GLU A 75 -9.57 6.97 -33.78
N ALA A 76 -8.43 7.59 -34.08
CA ALA A 76 -7.82 7.55 -35.41
C ALA A 76 -6.87 6.36 -35.60
N GLY A 77 -6.40 5.74 -34.51
CA GLY A 77 -5.47 4.61 -34.60
C GLY A 77 -5.16 3.96 -33.25
N SER A 78 -4.42 2.86 -33.29
CA SER A 78 -3.95 2.18 -32.10
C SER A 78 -2.47 2.48 -31.86
N PRO A 79 -2.02 2.62 -30.60
CA PRO A 79 -0.59 2.73 -30.32
C PRO A 79 0.14 1.42 -30.72
N PRO A 80 1.45 1.48 -31.04
CA PRO A 80 2.23 0.33 -31.47
C PRO A 80 2.58 -0.61 -30.28
N VAL A 81 1.54 -1.10 -29.62
CA VAL A 81 1.63 -2.02 -28.48
C VAL A 81 1.17 -3.40 -28.93
N ALA A 82 1.95 -4.41 -28.62
CA ALA A 82 1.65 -5.79 -29.01
C ALA A 82 0.39 -6.31 -28.31
N GLU A 83 -0.43 -7.09 -29.03
CA GLU A 83 -1.60 -7.75 -28.46
C GLU A 83 -1.19 -8.67 -27.29
N GLY A 84 -1.99 -8.65 -26.24
CA GLY A 84 -1.79 -9.49 -25.05
C GLY A 84 -0.58 -9.12 -24.18
N SER A 85 0.00 -7.93 -24.34
CA SER A 85 1.24 -7.53 -23.64
C SER A 85 1.01 -6.63 -22.42
N LEU A 86 -0.17 -6.06 -22.23
CA LEU A 86 -0.45 -5.13 -21.14
C LEU A 86 -0.99 -5.83 -19.89
N ASP A 87 -0.40 -5.56 -18.75
CA ASP A 87 -0.96 -5.94 -17.44
C ASP A 87 -2.09 -4.99 -17.01
N ALA A 88 -2.06 -3.73 -17.45
CA ALA A 88 -3.16 -2.80 -17.25
C ALA A 88 -3.36 -1.83 -18.42
N LEU A 89 -4.63 -1.50 -18.67
CA LEU A 89 -5.09 -0.48 -19.61
C LEU A 89 -5.96 0.51 -18.83
N VAL A 90 -5.61 1.79 -18.89
CA VAL A 90 -6.26 2.82 -18.06
C VAL A 90 -6.95 3.85 -18.95
N PHE A 91 -8.20 4.18 -18.60
CA PHE A 91 -8.98 5.29 -19.12
C PHE A 91 -9.45 6.15 -17.94
N GLY A 92 -8.70 7.20 -17.65
CA GLY A 92 -9.02 8.12 -16.56
C GLY A 92 -9.77 9.34 -17.07
N ASP A 93 -11.11 9.31 -17.05
CA ASP A 93 -11.95 10.41 -17.54
C ASP A 93 -11.69 10.72 -19.04
N VAL A 94 -11.79 9.70 -19.90
CA VAL A 94 -11.51 9.77 -21.35
C VAL A 94 -12.70 9.30 -22.19
N LEU A 95 -13.37 8.21 -21.80
CA LEU A 95 -14.38 7.56 -22.63
C LEU A 95 -15.57 8.48 -22.95
N GLU A 96 -15.90 9.39 -22.06
CA GLU A 96 -16.95 10.38 -22.24
C GLU A 96 -16.64 11.46 -23.29
N HIS A 97 -15.36 11.65 -23.62
CA HIS A 97 -14.90 12.61 -24.62
C HIS A 97 -14.83 12.01 -26.04
N LEU A 98 -14.92 10.68 -26.18
CA LEU A 98 -14.80 10.00 -27.45
C LEU A 98 -16.13 10.02 -28.24
N ARG A 99 -16.03 10.03 -29.57
CA ARG A 99 -17.16 9.89 -30.46
C ARG A 99 -17.72 8.47 -30.50
N ASP A 100 -16.81 7.47 -30.53
CA ASP A 100 -17.12 6.03 -30.47
C ASP A 100 -16.28 5.29 -29.42
N PRO A 101 -16.58 5.46 -28.13
CA PRO A 101 -15.87 4.75 -27.06
C PRO A 101 -16.00 3.22 -27.16
N TRP A 102 -17.06 2.70 -27.76
CA TRP A 102 -17.26 1.26 -27.96
C TRP A 102 -16.24 0.67 -28.93
N ALA A 103 -15.96 1.35 -30.05
CA ALA A 103 -14.91 0.95 -30.98
C ALA A 103 -13.52 0.99 -30.33
N VAL A 104 -13.23 2.04 -29.57
CA VAL A 104 -11.95 2.18 -28.84
C VAL A 104 -11.80 1.08 -27.80
N LEU A 105 -12.82 0.81 -27.00
CA LEU A 105 -12.80 -0.28 -26.01
C LEU A 105 -12.55 -1.64 -26.68
N ARG A 106 -13.26 -1.97 -27.76
CA ARG A 106 -13.04 -3.22 -28.52
C ARG A 106 -11.63 -3.31 -29.10
N GLY A 107 -11.14 -2.21 -29.67
CA GLY A 107 -9.82 -2.14 -30.29
C GLY A 107 -8.68 -2.29 -29.28
N THR A 108 -8.81 -1.69 -28.10
CA THR A 108 -7.75 -1.68 -27.08
C THR A 108 -7.83 -2.88 -26.13
N ALA A 109 -8.98 -3.49 -25.90
CA ALA A 109 -9.15 -4.67 -25.04
C ALA A 109 -8.23 -5.85 -25.46
N ARG A 110 -7.95 -5.99 -26.77
CA ARG A 110 -7.03 -7.03 -27.29
C ARG A 110 -5.57 -6.85 -26.85
N LEU A 111 -5.17 -5.63 -26.46
CA LEU A 111 -3.83 -5.33 -25.98
C LEU A 111 -3.56 -5.90 -24.57
N LEU A 112 -4.63 -6.14 -23.80
CA LEU A 112 -4.52 -6.72 -22.45
C LEU A 112 -4.00 -8.16 -22.51
N ALA A 113 -3.07 -8.48 -21.62
CA ALA A 113 -2.68 -9.86 -21.31
C ALA A 113 -3.91 -10.68 -20.84
N PRO A 114 -3.88 -12.03 -20.88
CA PRO A 114 -4.99 -12.86 -20.42
C PRO A 114 -5.51 -12.52 -19.03
N ASP A 115 -4.62 -12.16 -18.11
CA ASP A 115 -4.93 -11.74 -16.73
C ASP A 115 -4.80 -10.22 -16.53
N GLY A 116 -4.69 -9.46 -17.63
CA GLY A 116 -4.63 -8.00 -17.62
C GLY A 116 -5.96 -7.37 -17.24
N VAL A 117 -5.91 -6.15 -16.72
CA VAL A 117 -7.07 -5.40 -16.25
C VAL A 117 -7.26 -4.10 -17.01
N LEU A 118 -8.48 -3.83 -17.44
CA LEU A 118 -8.92 -2.49 -17.81
C LEU A 118 -9.40 -1.78 -16.53
N VAL A 119 -8.92 -0.55 -16.32
CA VAL A 119 -9.38 0.35 -15.26
C VAL A 119 -9.92 1.60 -15.91
N ALA A 120 -11.19 1.92 -15.73
CA ALA A 120 -11.82 3.09 -16.34
C ALA A 120 -12.59 3.91 -15.30
N CYS A 121 -12.43 5.23 -15.34
CA CYS A 121 -13.27 6.18 -14.62
C CYS A 121 -14.17 6.90 -15.62
N VAL A 122 -15.46 6.96 -15.32
CA VAL A 122 -16.45 7.68 -16.15
C VAL A 122 -17.45 8.44 -15.27
N PRO A 123 -17.91 9.63 -15.71
CA PRO A 123 -18.99 10.36 -15.05
C PRO A 123 -20.28 9.54 -15.01
N ASN A 124 -21.02 9.69 -13.94
CA ASN A 124 -22.31 9.04 -13.74
C ASN A 124 -23.46 9.97 -14.17
N VAL A 125 -24.11 9.69 -15.29
CA VAL A 125 -25.28 10.46 -15.74
C VAL A 125 -26.49 10.29 -14.83
N GLU A 126 -26.53 9.24 -13.99
CA GLU A 126 -27.59 9.07 -12.99
C GLU A 126 -27.39 9.96 -11.76
N HIS A 127 -26.26 10.71 -11.66
CA HIS A 127 -26.02 11.60 -10.52
C HIS A 127 -27.17 12.60 -10.36
N TRP A 128 -27.62 12.79 -9.12
CA TRP A 128 -28.82 13.56 -8.79
C TRP A 128 -28.87 14.97 -9.42
N SER A 129 -27.72 15.59 -9.64
CA SER A 129 -27.61 16.94 -10.22
C SER A 129 -28.10 17.01 -11.68
N PHE A 130 -27.99 15.91 -12.45
CA PHE A 130 -28.57 15.86 -13.79
C PHE A 130 -30.10 15.96 -13.75
N ALA A 131 -30.73 15.11 -12.92
CA ALA A 131 -32.19 15.14 -12.74
C ALA A 131 -32.65 16.50 -12.17
N ALA A 132 -31.95 17.03 -11.19
CA ALA A 132 -32.28 18.32 -10.59
C ALA A 132 -32.23 19.46 -11.62
N ARG A 133 -31.17 19.55 -12.43
CA ARG A 133 -31.04 20.58 -13.46
C ARG A 133 -32.09 20.45 -14.55
N LEU A 134 -32.37 19.24 -15.04
CA LEU A 134 -33.42 19.01 -16.05
C LEU A 134 -34.80 19.40 -15.53
N LEU A 135 -35.15 19.05 -14.29
CA LEU A 135 -36.43 19.42 -13.68
C LEU A 135 -36.57 20.94 -13.48
N MET A 136 -35.47 21.64 -13.27
CA MET A 136 -35.45 23.11 -13.17
C MET A 136 -35.36 23.83 -14.52
N GLY A 137 -35.38 23.10 -15.65
CA GLY A 137 -35.26 23.67 -16.98
C GLY A 137 -33.87 24.21 -17.32
N GLY A 138 -32.83 23.78 -16.62
CA GLY A 138 -31.48 24.27 -16.79
C GLY A 138 -30.51 23.18 -17.25
N TRP A 139 -29.97 23.33 -18.49
CA TRP A 139 -28.80 22.56 -18.94
C TRP A 139 -27.75 23.56 -19.41
N ARG A 140 -26.80 23.86 -18.51
CA ARG A 140 -25.70 24.77 -18.87
C ARG A 140 -24.40 23.98 -18.87
N TYR A 141 -23.68 24.08 -19.97
CA TYR A 141 -22.33 23.55 -20.05
C TYR A 141 -21.37 24.33 -19.20
N GLU A 142 -20.41 23.63 -18.62
CA GLU A 142 -19.36 24.15 -17.76
C GLU A 142 -17.99 23.87 -18.39
N GLU A 143 -16.94 24.48 -17.85
CA GLU A 143 -15.57 24.27 -18.33
C GLU A 143 -14.98 22.93 -17.82
N THR A 144 -15.53 22.37 -16.71
CA THR A 144 -15.06 21.15 -16.08
C THR A 144 -16.21 20.47 -15.33
N GLY A 145 -16.02 19.19 -14.96
CA GLY A 145 -16.96 18.44 -14.13
C GLY A 145 -18.04 17.71 -14.94
N LEU A 146 -19.16 17.37 -14.29
CA LEU A 146 -20.21 16.55 -14.93
C LEU A 146 -20.81 17.17 -16.18
N PHE A 147 -20.87 18.50 -16.24
CA PHE A 147 -21.47 19.24 -17.35
C PHE A 147 -20.42 19.85 -18.29
N ASP A 148 -19.22 19.26 -18.30
CA ASP A 148 -18.16 19.68 -19.20
C ASP A 148 -18.64 19.69 -20.66
N ARG A 149 -18.37 20.81 -21.35
CA ARG A 149 -18.80 21.00 -22.75
C ARG A 149 -18.15 20.03 -23.72
N THR A 150 -17.08 19.36 -23.33
CA THR A 150 -16.35 18.39 -24.13
C THR A 150 -16.85 16.95 -23.96
N HIS A 151 -17.78 16.71 -23.04
CA HIS A 151 -18.42 15.41 -22.89
C HIS A 151 -19.37 15.13 -24.05
N LEU A 152 -19.08 14.11 -24.83
CA LEU A 152 -19.85 13.66 -25.98
C LEU A 152 -20.73 12.45 -25.67
N ARG A 153 -20.37 11.66 -24.65
CA ARG A 153 -21.04 10.41 -24.26
C ARG A 153 -21.37 10.40 -22.78
N TRP A 154 -22.44 9.70 -22.46
CA TRP A 154 -23.01 9.62 -21.12
C TRP A 154 -23.22 8.17 -20.74
N PHE A 155 -22.73 7.79 -19.58
CA PHE A 155 -22.82 6.43 -19.10
C PHE A 155 -23.66 6.36 -17.82
N THR A 156 -24.67 5.47 -17.84
CA THR A 156 -25.23 4.90 -16.61
C THR A 156 -24.33 3.76 -16.16
N ARG A 157 -24.54 3.30 -14.95
CA ARG A 157 -23.85 2.10 -14.47
C ARG A 157 -24.07 0.89 -15.39
N ASP A 158 -25.32 0.66 -15.82
CA ASP A 158 -25.66 -0.47 -16.68
C ASP A 158 -25.11 -0.27 -18.10
N GLY A 159 -25.16 0.97 -18.64
CA GLY A 159 -24.62 1.28 -19.96
C GLY A 159 -23.11 1.04 -20.05
N MET A 160 -22.35 1.42 -19.01
CA MET A 160 -20.91 1.13 -18.97
C MET A 160 -20.63 -0.37 -18.82
N HIS A 161 -21.40 -1.07 -17.98
CA HIS A 161 -21.31 -2.53 -17.89
C HIS A 161 -21.49 -3.20 -19.26
N GLN A 162 -22.51 -2.81 -20.00
CA GLN A 162 -22.79 -3.37 -21.32
C GLN A 162 -21.66 -3.04 -22.32
N ALA A 163 -21.14 -1.81 -22.32
CA ALA A 163 -20.03 -1.42 -23.20
C ALA A 163 -18.77 -2.28 -22.96
N LEU A 164 -18.47 -2.60 -21.70
CA LEU A 164 -17.36 -3.50 -21.35
C LEU A 164 -17.60 -4.93 -21.84
N VAL A 165 -18.83 -5.46 -21.70
CA VAL A 165 -19.20 -6.80 -22.17
C VAL A 165 -19.13 -6.88 -23.70
N GLU A 166 -19.62 -5.87 -24.42
CA GLU A 166 -19.54 -5.78 -25.89
C GLU A 166 -18.11 -5.67 -26.40
N ALA A 167 -17.21 -5.12 -25.59
CA ALA A 167 -15.77 -5.11 -25.88
C ALA A 167 -15.08 -6.46 -25.61
N GLY A 168 -15.82 -7.51 -25.22
CA GLY A 168 -15.28 -8.83 -24.90
C GLY A 168 -14.61 -8.92 -23.53
N LEU A 169 -14.93 -7.99 -22.63
CA LEU A 169 -14.40 -7.95 -21.28
C LEU A 169 -15.43 -8.46 -20.26
N VAL A 170 -14.93 -8.97 -19.15
CA VAL A 170 -15.72 -9.39 -17.99
C VAL A 170 -15.61 -8.30 -16.93
N PRO A 171 -16.67 -7.50 -16.66
CA PRO A 171 -16.67 -6.59 -15.51
C PRO A 171 -16.48 -7.36 -14.20
N VAL A 172 -15.51 -6.96 -13.41
CA VAL A 172 -15.14 -7.64 -12.15
C VAL A 172 -15.72 -6.92 -10.95
N ASP A 173 -15.52 -5.63 -10.90
CA ASP A 173 -16.05 -4.75 -9.85
C ASP A 173 -16.15 -3.30 -10.31
N VAL A 174 -16.96 -2.54 -9.57
CA VAL A 174 -17.16 -1.12 -9.75
C VAL A 174 -17.15 -0.42 -8.40
N ALA A 175 -16.38 0.66 -8.28
CA ALA A 175 -16.39 1.51 -7.11
C ALA A 175 -17.08 2.83 -7.39
N PRO A 176 -18.01 3.26 -6.52
CA PRO A 176 -18.55 4.59 -6.58
C PRO A 176 -17.51 5.61 -6.09
N ARG A 177 -17.33 6.69 -6.81
CA ARG A 177 -16.65 7.89 -6.34
C ARG A 177 -17.71 8.87 -5.85
N ILE A 178 -17.84 8.98 -4.55
CA ILE A 178 -18.78 9.88 -3.90
C ILE A 178 -17.98 11.07 -3.39
N VAL A 179 -18.29 12.24 -3.92
CA VAL A 179 -17.77 13.51 -3.41
C VAL A 179 -18.88 14.11 -2.57
N ASP A 180 -18.53 14.59 -1.39
CA ASP A 180 -19.49 15.18 -0.46
C ASP A 180 -20.28 16.31 -1.14
N ALA A 181 -21.55 16.04 -1.43
CA ALA A 181 -22.43 16.96 -2.13
C ALA A 181 -23.67 17.19 -1.28
N PRO A 182 -23.70 18.29 -0.52
CA PRO A 182 -24.89 18.64 0.26
C PRO A 182 -26.09 18.82 -0.68
N GLY A 183 -27.22 18.22 -0.33
CA GLY A 183 -28.46 18.37 -1.08
C GLY A 183 -29.07 17.11 -1.68
N ILE A 184 -28.34 16.02 -1.81
CA ILE A 184 -28.90 14.76 -2.36
C ILE A 184 -30.05 14.22 -1.52
N GLU A 185 -29.92 14.21 -0.20
CA GLU A 185 -30.98 13.70 0.68
C GLU A 185 -32.26 14.53 0.56
N ASP A 186 -32.13 15.87 0.53
CA ASP A 186 -33.26 16.78 0.35
C ASP A 186 -33.89 16.60 -1.04
N PHE A 187 -33.09 16.49 -2.07
CA PHE A 187 -33.57 16.25 -3.44
C PHE A 187 -34.34 14.94 -3.53
N VAL A 188 -33.76 13.82 -3.07
CA VAL A 188 -34.41 12.50 -3.11
C VAL A 188 -35.69 12.51 -2.31
N ARG A 189 -35.71 13.12 -1.12
CA ARG A 189 -36.92 13.26 -0.30
C ARG A 189 -38.03 13.96 -1.05
N ARG A 190 -37.73 15.07 -1.76
CA ARG A 190 -38.74 15.86 -2.52
C ARG A 190 -39.30 15.10 -3.69
N ILE A 191 -38.48 14.32 -4.41
CA ILE A 191 -38.95 13.58 -5.60
C ILE A 191 -39.48 12.18 -5.27
N SER A 192 -39.35 11.70 -4.02
CA SER A 192 -39.78 10.36 -3.59
C SER A 192 -41.21 9.99 -4.00
N PRO A 193 -42.23 10.88 -3.85
CA PRO A 193 -43.58 10.56 -4.31
C PRO A 193 -43.67 10.27 -5.82
N ALA A 194 -42.94 11.03 -6.63
CA ALA A 194 -42.90 10.82 -8.07
C ALA A 194 -42.18 9.51 -8.43
N LEU A 195 -41.06 9.22 -7.76
CA LEU A 195 -40.33 7.95 -7.96
C LEU A 195 -41.22 6.75 -7.64
N GLN A 196 -41.95 6.78 -6.52
CA GLN A 196 -42.88 5.72 -6.13
C GLN A 196 -44.01 5.55 -7.15
N ALA A 197 -44.57 6.63 -7.64
CA ALA A 197 -45.60 6.60 -8.71
C ALA A 197 -45.10 5.95 -9.98
N LEU A 198 -43.80 6.06 -10.28
CA LEU A 198 -43.13 5.40 -11.42
C LEU A 198 -42.64 3.97 -11.10
N GLY A 199 -42.89 3.45 -9.91
CA GLY A 199 -42.42 2.13 -9.49
C GLY A 199 -40.94 2.08 -9.15
N VAL A 200 -40.30 3.24 -8.93
CA VAL A 200 -38.88 3.34 -8.58
C VAL A 200 -38.71 3.46 -7.07
N GLU A 201 -37.96 2.54 -6.47
CA GLU A 201 -37.68 2.54 -5.02
C GLU A 201 -36.71 3.71 -4.69
N PRO A 202 -37.14 4.69 -3.82
CA PRO A 202 -36.34 5.90 -3.54
C PRO A 202 -34.93 5.64 -3.01
N ALA A 203 -34.74 4.64 -2.14
CA ALA A 203 -33.42 4.31 -1.61
C ALA A 203 -32.51 3.68 -2.70
N GLY A 204 -33.10 2.91 -3.62
CA GLY A 204 -32.39 2.39 -4.80
C GLY A 204 -31.93 3.51 -5.74
N TYR A 205 -32.81 4.49 -5.98
CA TYR A 205 -32.47 5.69 -6.72
C TYR A 205 -31.34 6.47 -6.03
N ALA A 206 -31.46 6.74 -4.73
CA ALA A 206 -30.45 7.47 -3.97
C ALA A 206 -29.05 6.82 -4.10
N ARG A 207 -28.98 5.49 -4.00
CA ARG A 207 -27.70 4.76 -4.14
C ARG A 207 -27.08 4.93 -5.54
N ARG A 208 -27.88 4.99 -6.61
CA ARG A 208 -27.38 5.20 -7.97
C ARG A 208 -27.08 6.67 -8.26
N ALA A 209 -27.80 7.58 -7.62
CA ALA A 209 -27.69 9.02 -7.85
C ALA A 209 -26.61 9.71 -6.97
N ALA A 210 -26.08 9.03 -5.96
CA ALA A 210 -25.06 9.59 -5.09
C ALA A 210 -23.64 9.62 -5.72
N PRO A 211 -23.17 8.59 -6.46
CA PRO A 211 -21.85 8.64 -7.04
C PRO A 211 -21.73 9.70 -8.14
N LEU A 212 -20.66 10.51 -8.04
CA LEU A 212 -20.28 11.45 -9.08
C LEU A 212 -19.74 10.73 -10.32
N GLN A 213 -18.93 9.70 -10.07
CA GLN A 213 -18.27 8.88 -11.07
C GLN A 213 -18.24 7.43 -10.62
N TYR A 214 -17.97 6.54 -11.55
CA TYR A 214 -17.70 5.14 -11.28
C TYR A 214 -16.32 4.75 -11.78
N VAL A 215 -15.54 4.06 -10.95
CA VAL A 215 -14.28 3.44 -11.33
C VAL A 215 -14.49 1.94 -11.53
N TRP A 216 -14.32 1.50 -12.75
CA TRP A 216 -14.56 0.14 -13.22
C TRP A 216 -13.28 -0.66 -13.30
N ARG A 217 -13.34 -1.96 -12.96
CA ARG A 217 -12.35 -2.94 -13.39
C ARG A 217 -13.01 -4.01 -14.23
N ALA A 218 -12.37 -4.33 -15.35
CA ALA A 218 -12.78 -5.43 -16.21
C ALA A 218 -11.56 -6.20 -16.71
N THR A 219 -11.73 -7.48 -17.00
CA THR A 219 -10.65 -8.39 -17.41
C THR A 219 -11.07 -9.20 -18.62
N ARG A 220 -10.12 -9.78 -19.36
CA ARG A 220 -10.44 -10.67 -20.49
C ARG A 220 -11.05 -12.00 -20.05
N ARG A 221 -10.72 -12.48 -18.84
CA ARG A 221 -11.23 -13.71 -18.25
C ARG A 221 -11.68 -13.45 -16.82
N ARG A 222 -12.67 -14.22 -16.36
CA ARG A 222 -13.11 -14.10 -14.97
C ARG A 222 -11.95 -14.47 -14.03
N PRO A 223 -11.48 -13.57 -13.16
CA PRO A 223 -10.38 -13.87 -12.26
C PRO A 223 -10.79 -14.83 -11.16
N ALA A 224 -9.83 -15.64 -10.70
CA ALA A 224 -10.02 -16.46 -9.50
C ALA A 224 -10.24 -15.55 -8.29
N ARG A 225 -11.30 -15.82 -7.53
CA ARG A 225 -11.69 -15.00 -6.37
C ARG A 225 -10.97 -15.48 -5.10
N LEU A 226 -10.57 -14.52 -4.28
CA LEU A 226 -9.95 -14.74 -2.96
C LEU A 226 -10.41 -13.64 -2.00
N ALA A 227 -10.85 -14.01 -0.80
CA ALA A 227 -11.12 -13.08 0.28
C ALA A 227 -10.01 -13.16 1.33
N VAL A 228 -9.44 -12.01 1.72
CA VAL A 228 -8.44 -11.90 2.79
C VAL A 228 -8.93 -10.91 3.82
N VAL A 229 -9.15 -11.35 5.04
CA VAL A 229 -9.57 -10.47 6.15
C VAL A 229 -8.50 -10.51 7.24
N ALA A 230 -7.89 -9.36 7.52
CA ALA A 230 -6.93 -9.27 8.62
C ALA A 230 -7.59 -8.75 9.90
N ARG A 231 -7.24 -9.39 11.00
CA ARG A 231 -7.59 -8.95 12.36
C ARG A 231 -6.37 -8.28 12.97
N THR A 232 -6.43 -6.97 13.18
CA THR A 232 -5.32 -6.20 13.72
C THR A 232 -5.51 -5.91 15.21
N LEU A 233 -4.39 -5.83 15.92
CA LEU A 233 -4.33 -5.24 17.26
C LEU A 233 -4.45 -3.71 17.18
N ARG A 234 -4.39 -3.07 18.35
CA ARG A 234 -4.25 -1.60 18.41
C ARG A 234 -2.98 -1.20 17.67
N PRO A 235 -3.01 -0.11 16.89
CA PRO A 235 -1.83 0.36 16.18
C PRO A 235 -0.65 0.62 17.12
N VAL A 236 0.53 0.10 16.74
CA VAL A 236 1.80 0.35 17.43
C VAL A 236 2.81 0.84 16.41
N GLY A 237 3.03 2.14 16.34
CA GLY A 237 3.88 2.73 15.32
C GLY A 237 3.43 2.35 13.90
N GLY A 238 4.35 2.17 12.96
CA GLY A 238 4.08 1.79 11.57
C GLY A 238 3.91 0.29 11.31
N ILE A 239 3.80 -0.54 12.36
CA ILE A 239 3.75 -2.02 12.19
C ILE A 239 2.50 -2.45 11.41
N ASN A 240 1.34 -1.88 11.74
CA ASN A 240 0.09 -2.24 11.08
C ASN A 240 0.12 -1.84 9.61
N GLU A 241 0.66 -0.67 9.29
CA GLU A 241 0.81 -0.18 7.92
C GLU A 241 1.67 -1.13 7.10
N VAL A 242 2.89 -1.38 7.55
CA VAL A 242 3.89 -2.17 6.80
C VAL A 242 3.55 -3.65 6.72
N ARG A 243 2.96 -4.23 7.80
CA ARG A 243 2.69 -5.67 7.84
C ARG A 243 1.30 -6.06 7.37
N ILE A 244 0.30 -5.17 7.45
CA ILE A 244 -1.10 -5.48 7.16
C ILE A 244 -1.71 -4.54 6.12
N HIS A 245 -1.81 -3.23 6.40
CA HIS A 245 -2.58 -2.32 5.56
C HIS A 245 -2.03 -2.23 4.13
N GLU A 246 -0.74 -1.97 3.99
CA GLU A 246 -0.08 -1.83 2.69
C GLU A 246 -0.05 -3.16 1.90
N PRO A 247 0.33 -4.31 2.50
CA PRO A 247 0.25 -5.60 1.82
C PRO A 247 -1.16 -5.99 1.37
N LEU A 248 -2.18 -5.74 2.19
CA LEU A 248 -3.57 -6.04 1.81
C LEU A 248 -4.07 -5.10 0.71
N ALA A 249 -3.70 -3.82 0.75
CA ALA A 249 -3.99 -2.87 -0.34
C ALA A 249 -3.33 -3.32 -1.66
N ALA A 250 -2.08 -3.82 -1.60
CA ALA A 250 -1.40 -4.38 -2.76
C ALA A 250 -2.13 -5.61 -3.32
N LEU A 251 -2.61 -6.51 -2.46
CA LEU A 251 -3.41 -7.66 -2.87
C LEU A 251 -4.75 -7.24 -3.48
N ALA A 252 -5.45 -6.27 -2.87
CA ALA A 252 -6.75 -5.76 -3.34
C ALA A 252 -6.65 -5.04 -4.70
N SER A 253 -5.45 -4.58 -5.09
CA SER A 253 -5.23 -4.03 -6.43
C SER A 253 -5.43 -5.07 -7.53
N ARG A 254 -5.29 -6.37 -7.23
CA ARG A 254 -5.52 -7.45 -8.18
C ARG A 254 -7.02 -7.73 -8.35
N PRO A 255 -7.53 -7.84 -9.60
CA PRO A 255 -8.90 -8.24 -9.86
C PRO A 255 -9.26 -9.57 -9.19
N GLY A 256 -10.46 -9.67 -8.62
CA GLY A 256 -10.94 -10.86 -7.93
C GLY A 256 -10.49 -11.01 -6.48
N VAL A 257 -9.54 -10.19 -6.00
CA VAL A 257 -9.12 -10.20 -4.60
C VAL A 257 -9.92 -9.17 -3.80
N VAL A 258 -10.58 -9.62 -2.74
CA VAL A 258 -11.26 -8.78 -1.76
C VAL A 258 -10.43 -8.81 -0.48
N ALA A 259 -9.76 -7.72 -0.16
CA ALA A 259 -8.96 -7.61 1.06
C ALA A 259 -9.49 -6.50 1.95
N ARG A 260 -9.60 -6.77 3.26
CA ARG A 260 -10.04 -5.77 4.24
C ARG A 260 -9.39 -6.00 5.60
N VAL A 261 -9.35 -4.93 6.39
CA VAL A 261 -8.82 -4.94 7.75
C VAL A 261 -9.96 -4.67 8.71
N GLU A 262 -10.09 -5.52 9.70
CA GLU A 262 -11.06 -5.37 10.79
C GLU A 262 -10.31 -5.34 12.12
N PRO A 263 -10.41 -4.28 12.92
CA PRO A 263 -9.73 -4.21 14.20
C PRO A 263 -10.38 -5.15 15.24
N GLY A 264 -9.58 -5.58 16.21
CA GLY A 264 -10.04 -6.40 17.35
C GLY A 264 -10.06 -7.90 17.08
N ALA A 265 -10.65 -8.66 18.00
CA ALA A 265 -10.60 -10.13 18.05
C ALA A 265 -11.95 -10.84 17.76
N GLY A 266 -12.89 -10.17 17.10
CA GLY A 266 -14.18 -10.79 16.72
C GLY A 266 -14.03 -11.79 15.57
N ILE A 267 -15.06 -12.60 15.33
CA ILE A 267 -15.12 -13.49 14.17
C ILE A 267 -15.50 -12.64 12.93
N PRO A 268 -14.65 -12.59 11.89
CA PRO A 268 -14.95 -11.80 10.72
C PRO A 268 -16.05 -12.44 9.86
N GLN A 269 -16.84 -11.60 9.20
CA GLN A 269 -17.75 -12.09 8.17
C GLN A 269 -16.98 -12.36 6.89
N MET A 270 -16.93 -13.62 6.47
CA MET A 270 -16.33 -13.99 5.19
C MET A 270 -17.37 -13.83 4.06
N PRO A 271 -16.96 -13.30 2.88
CA PRO A 271 -17.86 -13.24 1.74
C PRO A 271 -18.31 -14.64 1.31
N PRO A 272 -19.62 -14.88 1.12
CA PRO A 272 -20.12 -16.21 0.78
C PRO A 272 -19.60 -16.68 -0.59
N GLY A 273 -19.27 -17.96 -0.67
CA GLY A 273 -18.84 -18.60 -1.93
C GLY A 273 -17.47 -18.16 -2.46
N ILE A 274 -16.68 -17.46 -1.65
CA ILE A 274 -15.31 -17.06 -2.00
C ILE A 274 -14.34 -17.77 -1.05
N PRO A 275 -13.30 -18.45 -1.56
CA PRO A 275 -12.24 -18.99 -0.71
C PRO A 275 -11.63 -17.90 0.15
N GLY A 276 -11.46 -18.19 1.44
CA GLY A 276 -11.11 -17.17 2.42
C GLY A 276 -9.85 -17.46 3.22
N ILE A 277 -9.16 -16.40 3.58
CA ILE A 277 -8.02 -16.36 4.50
C ILE A 277 -8.31 -15.33 5.58
N ILE A 278 -8.09 -15.71 6.83
CA ILE A 278 -8.08 -14.81 7.99
C ILE A 278 -6.64 -14.67 8.45
N VAL A 279 -6.14 -13.43 8.48
CA VAL A 279 -4.81 -13.11 8.98
C VAL A 279 -4.94 -12.54 10.39
N LEU A 280 -4.34 -13.19 11.38
CA LEU A 280 -4.29 -12.74 12.77
C LEU A 280 -2.95 -12.04 13.01
N GLN A 281 -2.97 -10.72 13.24
CA GLN A 281 -1.75 -9.98 13.51
C GLN A 281 -1.38 -10.04 15.00
N ARG A 282 -0.24 -10.65 15.31
CA ARG A 282 0.35 -10.72 16.67
C ARG A 282 -0.66 -11.13 17.75
N GLN A 283 -1.64 -11.96 17.45
CA GLN A 283 -2.55 -12.47 18.46
C GLN A 283 -1.84 -13.55 19.28
N LEU A 284 -1.76 -13.34 20.61
CA LEU A 284 -0.97 -14.22 21.49
C LEU A 284 -1.68 -15.56 21.75
N LEU A 285 -3.01 -15.61 21.59
CA LEU A 285 -3.88 -16.79 21.77
C LEU A 285 -3.58 -17.51 23.11
N ASN A 286 -3.44 -16.75 24.17
CA ASN A 286 -3.09 -17.23 25.52
C ASN A 286 -4.29 -17.32 26.48
N ALA A 287 -5.45 -16.77 26.10
CA ALA A 287 -6.65 -16.88 26.95
C ALA A 287 -7.18 -18.33 26.98
N PRO A 288 -7.80 -18.79 28.07
CA PRO A 288 -8.44 -20.11 28.16
C PRO A 288 -9.48 -20.35 27.04
N SER A 289 -10.12 -19.30 26.55
CA SER A 289 -11.08 -19.34 25.43
C SER A 289 -10.43 -19.36 24.04
N ALA A 290 -9.10 -19.32 23.91
CA ALA A 290 -8.43 -19.30 22.62
C ALA A 290 -8.74 -20.53 21.73
N PRO A 291 -8.87 -21.75 22.26
CA PRO A 291 -9.31 -22.89 21.43
C PRO A 291 -10.73 -22.69 20.88
N ASP A 292 -11.67 -22.13 21.67
CA ASP A 292 -13.05 -21.84 21.21
C ASP A 292 -13.04 -20.78 20.11
N TYR A 293 -12.25 -19.74 20.28
CA TYR A 293 -12.06 -18.70 19.27
C TYR A 293 -11.51 -19.28 17.96
N LEU A 294 -10.49 -20.13 18.02
CA LEU A 294 -9.93 -20.79 16.83
C LEU A 294 -10.95 -21.74 16.17
N ARG A 295 -11.77 -22.47 16.96
CA ARG A 295 -12.87 -23.28 16.40
C ARG A 295 -13.89 -22.40 15.67
N ALA A 296 -14.27 -21.27 16.25
CA ALA A 296 -15.20 -20.33 15.61
C ALA A 296 -14.62 -19.72 14.32
N LEU A 297 -13.34 -19.36 14.30
CA LEU A 297 -12.66 -18.92 13.07
C LEU A 297 -12.67 -20.02 12.00
N ARG A 298 -12.35 -21.28 12.35
CA ARG A 298 -12.40 -22.41 11.43
C ARG A 298 -13.81 -22.66 10.87
N ALA A 299 -14.84 -22.50 11.68
CA ALA A 299 -16.24 -22.65 11.27
C ALA A 299 -16.65 -21.66 10.15
N THR A 300 -15.91 -20.55 9.95
CA THR A 300 -16.12 -19.65 8.82
C THR A 300 -15.75 -20.28 7.47
N GLY A 301 -15.04 -21.40 7.48
CA GLY A 301 -14.49 -22.04 6.29
C GLY A 301 -13.24 -21.33 5.73
N ALA A 302 -12.66 -20.33 6.39
CA ALA A 302 -11.42 -19.70 5.99
C ALA A 302 -10.19 -20.41 6.56
N LEU A 303 -9.04 -20.32 5.86
CA LEU A 303 -7.75 -20.66 6.44
C LEU A 303 -7.30 -19.57 7.40
N ILE A 304 -6.68 -19.93 8.50
CA ILE A 304 -6.19 -19.02 9.53
C ILE A 304 -4.68 -18.92 9.40
N ILE A 305 -4.16 -17.72 9.25
CA ILE A 305 -2.73 -17.42 9.16
C ILE A 305 -2.36 -16.51 10.33
N GLN A 306 -1.30 -16.84 11.05
CA GLN A 306 -0.71 -15.94 12.04
C GLN A 306 0.34 -15.06 11.35
N GLU A 307 0.19 -13.74 11.43
CA GLU A 307 1.24 -12.77 11.10
C GLU A 307 2.00 -12.42 12.37
N PHE A 308 3.31 -12.73 12.42
CA PHE A 308 4.12 -12.45 13.60
C PHE A 308 5.54 -12.07 13.19
N ASP A 309 5.99 -10.87 13.57
CA ASP A 309 7.23 -10.24 13.09
C ASP A 309 8.20 -9.89 14.22
N ASP A 310 8.09 -10.58 15.37
CA ASP A 310 8.97 -10.38 16.53
C ASP A 310 9.34 -11.70 17.22
N ASP A 311 10.34 -11.70 18.12
CA ASP A 311 10.67 -12.90 18.92
C ASP A 311 9.53 -13.17 19.92
N PRO A 312 8.82 -14.31 19.83
CA PRO A 312 7.73 -14.64 20.74
C PRO A 312 8.18 -14.80 22.19
N ALA A 313 9.45 -15.02 22.45
CA ALA A 313 9.99 -15.08 23.81
C ALA A 313 9.87 -13.75 24.58
N HIS A 314 9.59 -12.65 23.88
CA HIS A 314 9.25 -11.37 24.52
C HIS A 314 7.92 -11.44 25.30
N TRP A 315 7.04 -12.40 24.97
CA TRP A 315 5.76 -12.62 25.64
C TRP A 315 5.72 -14.01 26.28
N PRO A 316 6.09 -14.18 27.56
CA PRO A 316 6.11 -15.49 28.23
C PRO A 316 4.79 -16.26 28.14
N VAL A 317 3.67 -15.56 28.10
CA VAL A 317 2.32 -16.14 27.94
C VAL A 317 2.15 -16.96 26.65
N ILE A 318 2.98 -16.77 25.62
CA ILE A 318 2.97 -17.61 24.41
C ILE A 318 3.53 -19.00 24.73
N GLU A 319 4.60 -19.08 25.50
CA GLU A 319 5.18 -20.35 25.97
C GLU A 319 4.23 -21.06 26.94
N GLU A 320 3.66 -20.34 27.90
CA GLU A 320 2.68 -20.84 28.86
C GLU A 320 1.45 -21.44 28.16
N SER A 321 1.01 -20.87 27.03
CA SER A 321 -0.08 -21.41 26.20
C SER A 321 0.35 -22.56 25.27
N GLY A 322 1.57 -23.09 25.40
CA GLY A 322 2.13 -24.13 24.54
C GLY A 322 2.27 -23.70 23.08
N HIS A 323 2.55 -22.42 22.85
CA HIS A 323 2.72 -21.80 21.53
C HIS A 323 1.48 -21.96 20.62
N LEU A 324 0.29 -21.92 21.22
CA LEU A 324 -0.98 -22.10 20.49
C LEU A 324 -1.12 -21.07 19.34
N ALA A 325 -0.57 -19.86 19.51
CA ALA A 325 -0.55 -18.83 18.48
C ALA A 325 0.07 -19.29 17.14
N PHE A 326 0.97 -20.26 17.16
CA PHE A 326 1.62 -20.82 15.98
C PHE A 326 1.14 -22.21 15.64
N ARG A 327 0.89 -23.05 16.63
CA ARG A 327 0.43 -24.43 16.45
C ARG A 327 -1.04 -24.51 16.02
N GLY A 328 -1.86 -23.56 16.49
CA GLY A 328 -3.32 -23.52 16.32
C GLY A 328 -3.80 -22.88 15.02
N VAL A 329 -2.90 -22.55 14.10
CA VAL A 329 -3.21 -21.92 12.80
C VAL A 329 -2.76 -22.79 11.64
N HIS A 330 -3.30 -22.56 10.43
CA HIS A 330 -2.94 -23.34 9.24
C HIS A 330 -1.51 -23.01 8.76
N ALA A 331 -1.13 -21.73 8.82
CA ALA A 331 0.18 -21.26 8.40
C ALA A 331 0.64 -20.04 9.23
N VAL A 332 1.92 -19.73 9.15
CA VAL A 332 2.52 -18.54 9.75
C VAL A 332 3.21 -17.72 8.66
N GLN A 333 3.06 -16.41 8.70
CA GLN A 333 3.87 -15.49 7.90
C GLN A 333 4.67 -14.55 8.80
N THR A 334 5.87 -14.22 8.37
CA THR A 334 6.81 -13.42 9.16
C THR A 334 7.69 -12.52 8.29
N SER A 335 8.57 -11.73 8.94
CA SER A 335 9.37 -10.71 8.28
C SER A 335 10.82 -11.12 8.00
N THR A 336 11.36 -12.11 8.72
CA THR A 336 12.79 -12.47 8.63
C THR A 336 13.01 -13.97 8.52
N PRO A 337 14.13 -14.42 7.89
CA PRO A 337 14.53 -15.83 7.90
C PRO A 337 14.76 -16.37 9.29
N ALA A 338 15.33 -15.58 10.22
CA ALA A 338 15.58 -16.00 11.60
C ALA A 338 14.26 -16.36 12.33
N LEU A 339 13.23 -15.55 12.17
CA LEU A 339 11.91 -15.84 12.71
C LEU A 339 11.27 -17.07 12.03
N ARG A 340 11.47 -17.26 10.72
CA ARG A 340 11.00 -18.46 10.04
C ARG A 340 11.59 -19.73 10.66
N GLU A 341 12.90 -19.78 10.83
CA GLU A 341 13.57 -20.92 11.48
C GLU A 341 13.04 -21.18 12.90
N LEU A 342 12.71 -20.13 13.61
CA LEU A 342 12.11 -20.25 14.94
C LEU A 342 10.69 -20.82 14.86
N PHE A 343 9.83 -20.30 13.98
CA PHE A 343 8.42 -20.70 13.87
C PHE A 343 8.24 -22.10 13.27
N LEU A 344 9.19 -22.60 12.48
CA LEU A 344 9.20 -23.97 11.97
C LEU A 344 9.20 -25.02 13.08
N ARG A 345 9.58 -24.67 14.31
CA ARG A 345 9.48 -25.55 15.47
C ARG A 345 8.04 -25.89 15.85
N TRP A 346 7.09 -25.03 15.49
CA TRP A 346 5.69 -25.15 15.89
C TRP A 346 4.71 -25.31 14.72
N ASN A 347 5.09 -24.82 13.54
CA ASN A 347 4.28 -24.92 12.34
C ASN A 347 5.16 -25.17 11.10
N PRO A 348 4.91 -26.24 10.32
CA PRO A 348 5.71 -26.54 9.14
C PRO A 348 5.45 -25.59 7.97
N GLU A 349 4.31 -24.89 7.97
CA GLU A 349 3.93 -23.97 6.90
C GLU A 349 4.26 -22.52 7.32
N VAL A 350 5.47 -22.08 7.00
CA VAL A 350 5.97 -20.72 7.36
C VAL A 350 6.53 -20.00 6.14
N ALA A 351 5.97 -18.83 5.82
CA ALA A 351 6.47 -17.96 4.76
C ALA A 351 7.15 -16.70 5.30
N VAL A 352 8.18 -16.24 4.59
CA VAL A 352 8.85 -14.96 4.87
C VAL A 352 8.44 -13.93 3.83
N PHE A 353 7.89 -12.83 4.30
CA PHE A 353 7.65 -11.63 3.50
C PHE A 353 8.42 -10.47 4.16
N PRO A 354 9.65 -10.17 3.69
CA PRO A 354 10.45 -9.08 4.22
C PRO A 354 9.69 -7.76 4.22
N ASN A 355 10.01 -6.87 5.14
CA ASN A 355 9.43 -5.54 5.13
C ASN A 355 9.80 -4.80 3.84
N ALA A 356 8.83 -4.10 3.27
CA ALA A 356 8.94 -3.41 2.00
C ALA A 356 8.13 -2.12 2.02
N LEU A 357 8.44 -1.21 1.13
CA LEU A 357 7.77 0.07 0.98
C LEU A 357 6.63 -0.03 -0.03
N ALA A 358 5.49 0.52 0.30
CA ALA A 358 4.37 0.65 -0.64
C ALA A 358 4.60 1.75 -1.69
N THR A 359 5.35 2.78 -1.30
CA THR A 359 5.68 3.92 -2.16
C THR A 359 7.09 4.43 -1.87
N VAL A 360 7.75 4.89 -2.91
CA VAL A 360 9.04 5.59 -2.80
C VAL A 360 8.75 7.04 -2.36
N PRO A 361 9.26 7.50 -1.20
CA PRO A 361 9.08 8.89 -0.79
C PRO A 361 9.86 9.83 -1.70
N GLU A 362 9.39 11.08 -1.83
CA GLU A 362 10.15 12.12 -2.50
C GLU A 362 11.49 12.36 -1.77
N PRO A 363 12.62 12.34 -2.50
CA PRO A 363 13.90 12.59 -1.86
C PRO A 363 13.98 14.05 -1.42
N ARG A 364 14.36 14.28 -0.18
CA ARG A 364 14.74 15.61 0.25
C ARG A 364 16.16 15.93 -0.21
N ASN A 365 16.38 17.14 -0.65
CA ASN A 365 17.74 17.59 -0.94
C ASN A 365 18.45 17.88 0.38
N PHE A 366 19.74 17.58 0.44
CA PHE A 366 20.61 18.08 1.49
C PHE A 366 20.60 19.62 1.39
N THR A 367 19.86 20.26 2.28
CA THR A 367 19.51 21.69 2.16
C THR A 367 20.66 22.63 2.52
N SER A 368 21.63 22.12 3.29
CA SER A 368 22.83 22.86 3.65
C SER A 368 24.03 21.92 3.60
N PRO A 369 25.05 22.21 2.79
CA PRO A 369 26.26 21.38 2.75
C PRO A 369 27.05 21.45 4.07
N ASP A 370 26.81 22.46 4.90
CA ASP A 370 27.57 22.70 6.13
C ASP A 370 26.83 22.24 7.39
N ARG A 371 25.59 21.77 7.26
CA ARG A 371 24.78 21.33 8.40
C ARG A 371 24.07 20.02 8.11
N LEU A 372 24.26 19.04 8.99
CA LEU A 372 23.58 17.75 8.95
C LEU A 372 22.67 17.56 10.17
N THR A 373 21.57 16.84 9.97
CA THR A 373 20.65 16.42 11.03
C THR A 373 20.70 14.93 11.19
N LEU A 374 21.04 14.47 12.38
CA LEU A 374 21.02 13.07 12.78
C LEU A 374 19.60 12.68 13.23
N PHE A 375 19.02 11.69 12.61
CA PHE A 375 17.73 11.11 13.01
C PHE A 375 17.93 9.93 13.94
N PHE A 376 17.24 9.94 15.09
CA PHE A 376 17.07 8.80 15.95
C PHE A 376 15.57 8.62 16.26
N GLY A 377 14.99 7.58 15.69
CA GLY A 377 13.55 7.28 15.83
C GLY A 377 13.31 5.82 16.16
N ALA A 378 13.11 5.51 17.44
CA ALA A 378 12.92 4.15 17.89
C ALA A 378 12.05 4.05 19.12
N LEU A 379 11.28 2.96 19.21
CA LEU A 379 10.53 2.55 20.40
C LEU A 379 11.38 1.57 21.21
N ASN A 380 11.49 1.80 22.51
CA ASN A 380 12.17 0.90 23.45
C ASN A 380 13.61 0.57 23.02
N ARG A 381 14.41 1.61 22.70
CA ARG A 381 15.79 1.51 22.22
C ARG A 381 16.80 2.24 23.11
N GLU A 382 16.35 2.75 24.25
CA GLU A 382 17.16 3.47 25.22
C GLU A 382 18.42 2.68 25.59
N GLY A 383 18.28 1.38 25.80
CA GLY A 383 19.41 0.50 26.07
C GLY A 383 20.35 0.27 24.91
N ASP A 384 19.89 0.43 23.66
CA ASP A 384 20.72 0.26 22.47
C ASP A 384 21.55 1.52 22.18
N ILE A 385 21.00 2.73 22.42
CA ILE A 385 21.69 3.99 22.18
C ILE A 385 22.54 4.45 23.36
N ALA A 386 22.17 4.11 24.60
CA ALA A 386 22.85 4.61 25.83
C ALA A 386 24.39 4.48 25.79
N PRO A 387 24.99 3.37 25.30
CA PRO A 387 26.45 3.26 25.22
C PRO A 387 27.10 4.30 24.28
N PHE A 388 26.38 4.82 23.33
CA PHE A 388 26.88 5.75 22.33
C PHE A 388 26.68 7.22 22.71
N LEU A 389 25.86 7.54 23.72
CA LEU A 389 25.56 8.92 24.14
C LEU A 389 26.80 9.75 24.51
N PRO A 390 27.77 9.23 25.27
CA PRO A 390 28.97 10.04 25.55
C PRO A 390 29.75 10.42 24.31
N ALA A 391 29.92 9.48 23.38
CA ALA A 391 30.60 9.70 22.10
C ALA A 391 29.82 10.68 21.20
N LEU A 392 28.49 10.56 21.17
CA LEU A 392 27.62 11.47 20.44
C LEU A 392 27.71 12.91 21.00
N ASN A 393 27.64 13.08 22.34
CA ASN A 393 27.74 14.37 22.98
C ASN A 393 29.11 15.05 22.73
N ALA A 394 30.21 14.27 22.72
CA ALA A 394 31.51 14.79 22.33
C ALA A 394 31.51 15.35 20.90
N VAL A 395 30.95 14.60 19.93
CA VAL A 395 30.84 15.08 18.54
C VAL A 395 29.91 16.29 18.42
N LEU A 396 28.81 16.32 19.18
CA LEU A 396 27.88 17.47 19.20
C LEU A 396 28.57 18.76 19.72
N ALA A 397 29.37 18.62 20.79
CA ALA A 397 30.17 19.76 21.34
C ALA A 397 31.18 20.30 20.31
N GLU A 398 31.85 19.41 19.57
CA GLU A 398 32.84 19.77 18.53
C GLU A 398 32.16 20.38 17.29
N ALA A 399 31.01 19.83 16.88
CA ALA A 399 30.33 20.25 15.67
C ALA A 399 29.53 21.55 15.83
N GLY A 400 29.02 21.86 17.03
CA GLY A 400 28.18 23.02 17.29
C GLY A 400 26.95 23.05 16.41
N GLU A 401 26.72 24.14 15.69
CA GLU A 401 25.57 24.32 14.79
C GLU A 401 25.56 23.40 13.57
N ARG A 402 26.71 22.79 13.24
CA ARG A 402 26.85 21.94 12.06
C ARG A 402 26.14 20.59 12.21
N LEU A 403 25.84 20.16 13.45
CA LEU A 403 25.11 18.92 13.72
C LEU A 403 23.88 19.21 14.57
N ALA A 404 22.71 18.89 14.03
CA ALA A 404 21.45 18.85 14.78
C ALA A 404 21.01 17.40 15.01
N VAL A 405 20.15 17.16 16.02
CA VAL A 405 19.57 15.85 16.29
C VAL A 405 18.04 15.94 16.32
N GLN A 406 17.39 15.07 15.54
CA GLN A 406 15.96 14.85 15.60
C GLN A 406 15.71 13.54 16.35
N VAL A 407 15.10 13.60 17.52
CA VAL A 407 14.71 12.43 18.30
C VAL A 407 13.21 12.23 18.21
N LEU A 408 12.80 11.01 17.90
CA LEU A 408 11.42 10.60 17.89
C LEU A 408 11.14 9.63 19.03
N HIS A 409 10.10 9.92 19.82
CA HIS A 409 9.55 9.09 20.88
C HIS A 409 10.43 8.92 22.13
N ASP A 410 11.74 8.71 21.99
CA ASP A 410 12.65 8.44 23.11
C ASP A 410 13.03 9.73 23.85
N ARG A 411 12.24 10.05 24.88
CA ARG A 411 12.44 11.26 25.70
C ARG A 411 13.71 11.20 26.53
N ALA A 412 14.06 10.02 27.03
CA ALA A 412 15.28 9.86 27.84
C ALA A 412 16.54 10.13 27.00
N THR A 413 16.60 9.61 25.78
CA THR A 413 17.67 9.95 24.82
C THR A 413 17.69 11.46 24.53
N PHE A 414 16.55 12.08 24.25
CA PHE A 414 16.50 13.51 23.98
C PHE A 414 17.04 14.34 25.15
N ASP A 415 16.66 14.01 26.38
CA ASP A 415 17.09 14.74 27.56
C ASP A 415 18.61 14.56 27.85
N ALA A 416 19.17 13.39 27.51
CA ALA A 416 20.59 13.07 27.67
C ALA A 416 21.50 13.72 26.60
N LEU A 417 20.97 14.31 25.54
CA LEU A 417 21.75 15.02 24.54
C LEU A 417 22.20 16.39 25.05
N GLU A 418 23.49 16.70 24.97
CA GLU A 418 24.14 17.92 25.46
C GLU A 418 24.31 18.94 24.31
N THR A 419 23.22 19.34 23.68
CA THR A 419 23.22 20.36 22.60
C THR A 419 21.94 21.17 22.61
N PRO A 420 21.97 22.48 22.24
CA PRO A 420 20.76 23.24 21.98
C PRO A 420 20.14 22.90 20.61
N HIS A 421 20.89 22.27 19.70
CA HIS A 421 20.48 21.93 18.34
C HIS A 421 19.76 20.58 18.28
N LYS A 422 18.76 20.38 19.13
CA LYS A 422 17.97 19.16 19.18
C LYS A 422 16.47 19.42 19.09
N ARG A 423 15.75 18.50 18.47
CA ARG A 423 14.29 18.54 18.34
C ARG A 423 13.71 17.21 18.84
N PHE A 424 12.59 17.30 19.53
CA PHE A 424 11.82 16.15 19.98
C PHE A 424 10.47 16.10 19.28
N ALA A 425 10.05 14.90 18.85
CA ALA A 425 8.68 14.64 18.48
C ALA A 425 8.15 13.41 19.25
N PRO A 426 6.92 13.46 19.78
CA PRO A 426 6.31 12.30 20.44
C PRO A 426 6.00 11.22 19.40
N LEU A 427 5.56 10.04 19.89
CA LEU A 427 5.03 9.02 19.03
C LEU A 427 3.76 9.54 18.33
N GLY A 428 3.80 9.55 17.02
CA GLY A 428 2.70 9.97 16.16
C GLY A 428 2.24 8.86 15.21
N SER A 429 1.52 9.25 14.18
CA SER A 429 1.16 8.38 13.06
C SER A 429 2.40 7.96 12.24
N TYR A 430 2.24 6.91 11.43
CA TYR A 430 3.29 6.48 10.52
C TYR A 430 3.69 7.57 9.51
N ALA A 431 2.72 8.38 9.04
CA ALA A 431 2.99 9.51 8.16
C ALA A 431 3.83 10.60 8.85
N GLU A 432 3.58 10.91 10.12
CA GLU A 432 4.38 11.87 10.89
C GLU A 432 5.80 11.35 11.14
N TYR A 433 5.95 10.04 11.40
CA TYR A 433 7.25 9.39 11.49
C TYR A 433 8.05 9.55 10.18
N GLN A 434 7.43 9.25 9.04
CA GLN A 434 8.05 9.41 7.72
C GLN A 434 8.41 10.88 7.44
N ALA A 435 7.53 11.83 7.79
CA ALA A 435 7.77 13.25 7.61
C ALA A 435 8.94 13.77 8.45
N ALA A 436 9.07 13.30 9.70
CA ALA A 436 10.19 13.68 10.57
C ALA A 436 11.54 13.18 10.00
N MET A 437 11.57 11.96 9.48
CA MET A 437 12.74 11.36 8.84
C MET A 437 13.13 12.11 7.57
N ALA A 438 12.14 12.49 6.74
CA ALA A 438 12.37 13.25 5.51
C ALA A 438 13.10 14.60 5.73
N GLY A 439 13.15 15.09 6.97
CA GLY A 439 13.85 16.32 7.37
C GLY A 439 15.31 16.14 7.78
N CYS A 440 15.87 14.93 7.66
CA CYS A 440 17.19 14.59 8.18
C CYS A 440 18.09 14.03 7.07
N GLU A 441 19.41 14.05 7.31
CA GLU A 441 20.43 13.59 6.35
C GLU A 441 21.09 12.27 6.79
N ILE A 442 21.18 12.02 8.09
CA ILE A 442 21.82 10.83 8.67
C ILE A 442 20.80 10.12 9.55
N ALA A 443 20.78 8.79 9.54
CA ALA A 443 20.06 7.97 10.51
C ALA A 443 21.02 7.15 11.35
N PHE A 444 20.83 7.14 12.68
CA PHE A 444 21.56 6.26 13.57
C PHE A 444 20.70 5.08 14.00
N LEU A 445 21.19 3.87 13.74
CA LEU A 445 20.46 2.62 13.89
C LEU A 445 21.22 1.65 14.82
N PRO A 446 21.35 1.97 16.12
CA PRO A 446 22.05 1.11 17.06
C PRO A 446 21.20 -0.11 17.45
N LEU A 447 21.82 -1.26 17.48
CA LEU A 447 21.25 -2.50 18.04
C LEU A 447 22.35 -3.24 18.79
N ARG A 448 22.13 -3.56 20.08
CA ARG A 448 22.99 -4.46 20.83
C ARG A 448 22.84 -5.88 20.32
N ASP A 449 23.91 -6.66 20.39
CA ASP A 449 23.86 -8.06 20.00
C ASP A 449 23.17 -8.90 21.09
N THR A 450 21.86 -9.01 20.95
CA THR A 450 20.99 -9.84 21.79
C THR A 450 20.17 -10.78 20.92
N ARG A 451 19.72 -11.91 21.50
CA ARG A 451 18.80 -12.82 20.80
C ARG A 451 17.60 -12.07 20.20
N PHE A 452 16.98 -11.20 21.00
CA PHE A 452 15.82 -10.42 20.59
C PHE A 452 16.11 -9.52 19.37
N ASN A 453 17.25 -8.81 19.41
CA ASN A 453 17.63 -7.91 18.33
C ASN A 453 18.01 -8.66 17.04
N ARG A 454 18.59 -9.86 17.13
CA ARG A 454 18.91 -10.72 15.97
C ARG A 454 17.66 -11.19 15.21
N MET A 455 16.46 -11.17 15.82
CA MET A 455 15.18 -11.52 15.19
C MET A 455 14.52 -10.33 14.48
N LYS A 456 15.00 -9.09 14.71
CA LYS A 456 14.46 -7.88 14.10
C LYS A 456 14.69 -7.83 12.60
N SER A 457 13.85 -7.06 11.91
CA SER A 457 14.05 -6.74 10.50
C SER A 457 14.85 -5.46 10.31
N ASP A 458 15.36 -5.26 9.13
CA ASP A 458 16.08 -4.09 8.68
C ASP A 458 15.17 -2.93 8.21
N LEU A 459 13.88 -2.93 8.60
CA LEU A 459 12.90 -1.92 8.15
C LEU A 459 13.39 -0.49 8.34
N LYS A 460 14.02 -0.18 9.46
CA LYS A 460 14.52 1.18 9.72
C LYS A 460 15.59 1.63 8.72
N PHE A 461 16.42 0.72 8.25
CA PHE A 461 17.33 1.01 7.14
C PHE A 461 16.57 1.23 5.84
N VAL A 462 15.62 0.36 5.52
CA VAL A 462 14.81 0.47 4.30
C VAL A 462 14.08 1.81 4.23
N GLU A 463 13.47 2.24 5.33
CA GLU A 463 12.77 3.53 5.45
C GLU A 463 13.74 4.72 5.34
N ALA A 464 14.84 4.70 6.09
CA ALA A 464 15.83 5.76 6.07
C ALA A 464 16.50 5.91 4.69
N ALA A 465 16.91 4.81 4.09
CA ALA A 465 17.49 4.80 2.75
C ALA A 465 16.51 5.32 1.68
N ALA A 466 15.22 4.94 1.78
CA ALA A 466 14.20 5.45 0.87
C ALA A 466 14.03 6.98 0.96
N HIS A 467 14.17 7.55 2.14
CA HIS A 467 14.19 9.00 2.37
C HIS A 467 15.53 9.67 2.05
N ARG A 468 16.52 8.89 1.56
CA ARG A 468 17.85 9.39 1.20
C ARG A 468 18.67 9.83 2.43
N LEU A 469 18.57 9.09 3.54
CA LEU A 469 19.43 9.27 4.69
C LEU A 469 20.63 8.33 4.61
N CYS A 470 21.81 8.84 4.95
CA CYS A 470 22.99 8.00 5.18
C CYS A 470 22.86 7.29 6.54
N CYS A 471 22.86 5.97 6.55
CA CYS A 471 22.73 5.21 7.78
C CYS A 471 24.09 4.93 8.42
N ILE A 472 24.20 5.21 9.73
CA ILE A 472 25.24 4.66 10.61
C ILE A 472 24.55 3.60 11.46
N ALA A 473 24.96 2.35 11.36
CA ALA A 473 24.23 1.23 11.94
C ALA A 473 25.15 0.21 12.62
N SER A 474 24.62 -0.52 13.60
CA SER A 474 25.31 -1.68 14.17
C SER A 474 25.29 -2.86 13.19
N PRO A 475 26.22 -3.83 13.29
CA PRO A 475 26.26 -5.00 12.40
C PRO A 475 25.07 -5.94 12.62
N VAL A 476 24.46 -5.92 13.79
CA VAL A 476 23.30 -6.76 14.13
C VAL A 476 22.14 -6.38 13.22
N VAL A 477 21.62 -7.32 12.43
CA VAL A 477 20.60 -7.16 11.39
C VAL A 477 21.10 -6.37 10.17
N TYR A 478 21.68 -5.18 10.37
CA TYR A 478 22.02 -4.26 9.28
C TYR A 478 23.27 -4.65 8.50
N GLY A 479 24.18 -5.41 9.11
CA GLY A 479 25.40 -5.89 8.45
C GLY A 479 25.16 -6.84 7.28
N ALA A 480 23.96 -7.43 7.20
CA ALA A 480 23.55 -8.23 6.04
C ALA A 480 23.00 -7.39 4.87
N THR A 481 22.67 -6.12 5.12
CA THR A 481 22.00 -5.25 4.13
C THR A 481 22.87 -4.06 3.76
N ILE A 482 23.57 -3.45 4.72
CA ILE A 482 24.43 -2.29 4.49
C ILE A 482 25.83 -2.75 4.07
N ARG A 483 26.32 -2.26 2.94
CA ARG A 483 27.72 -2.36 2.55
C ARG A 483 28.49 -1.17 3.10
N ASP A 484 29.42 -1.43 4.04
CA ASP A 484 30.18 -0.37 4.72
C ASP A 484 30.98 0.49 3.71
N GLY A 485 30.84 1.81 3.85
CA GLY A 485 31.43 2.79 2.96
C GLY A 485 30.76 2.95 1.58
N GLU A 486 29.81 2.07 1.23
CA GLU A 486 29.08 2.14 -0.05
C GLU A 486 27.62 2.60 0.11
N THR A 487 26.85 1.91 0.96
CA THR A 487 25.42 2.19 1.20
C THR A 487 25.12 2.65 2.62
N GLY A 488 26.15 2.93 3.41
CA GLY A 488 26.09 3.39 4.79
C GLY A 488 27.37 3.05 5.54
N ARG A 489 27.33 3.20 6.86
CA ARG A 489 28.45 2.85 7.74
C ARG A 489 28.02 1.81 8.74
N ILE A 490 28.85 0.79 8.94
CA ILE A 490 28.70 -0.23 9.99
C ILE A 490 29.67 0.09 11.11
N VAL A 491 29.15 0.20 12.34
CA VAL A 491 29.93 0.53 13.53
C VAL A 491 29.57 -0.40 14.69
N GLN A 492 30.57 -0.86 15.45
CA GLN A 492 30.39 -1.78 16.58
C GLN A 492 30.54 -1.08 17.93
N ALA A 493 31.39 -0.04 17.97
CA ALA A 493 31.79 0.64 19.20
C ALA A 493 31.49 2.16 19.13
N PRO A 494 31.34 2.83 20.29
CA PRO A 494 31.14 4.26 20.36
C PRO A 494 32.22 5.10 19.66
N ASP A 495 33.48 4.69 19.73
CA ASP A 495 34.59 5.40 19.09
C ASP A 495 34.52 5.29 17.55
N GLU A 496 34.13 4.11 17.03
CA GLU A 496 33.87 3.94 15.57
C GLU A 496 32.71 4.80 15.09
N PHE A 497 31.64 4.88 15.91
CA PHE A 497 30.50 5.76 15.64
C PHE A 497 30.93 7.23 15.57
N ALA A 498 31.67 7.70 16.58
CA ALA A 498 32.14 9.09 16.62
C ALA A 498 33.08 9.38 15.44
N HIS A 499 33.97 8.46 15.08
CA HIS A 499 34.83 8.60 13.91
C HIS A 499 34.02 8.69 12.62
N ALA A 500 33.05 7.77 12.40
CA ALA A 500 32.19 7.79 11.24
C ALA A 500 31.38 9.09 11.12
N LEU A 501 30.79 9.55 12.22
CA LEU A 501 30.00 10.78 12.23
C LEU A 501 30.86 12.02 11.93
N ARG A 502 32.09 12.11 12.51
CA ARG A 502 33.05 13.20 12.19
C ARG A 502 33.45 13.18 10.73
N ALA A 503 33.69 12.00 10.15
CA ALA A 503 34.04 11.86 8.73
C ALA A 503 32.92 12.38 7.82
N LEU A 504 31.65 12.05 8.13
CA LEU A 504 30.49 12.55 7.39
C LEU A 504 30.29 14.07 7.54
N LEU A 505 30.57 14.63 8.74
CA LEU A 505 30.54 16.07 8.97
C LEU A 505 31.66 16.82 8.24
N ALA A 506 32.82 16.18 8.09
CA ALA A 506 33.94 16.74 7.32
C ALA A 506 33.68 16.70 5.81
N THR A 507 32.97 15.68 5.32
CA THR A 507 32.69 15.47 3.89
C THR A 507 31.22 15.10 3.68
N PRO A 508 30.26 16.04 3.77
CA PRO A 508 28.84 15.76 3.60
C PRO A 508 28.48 15.13 2.25
N ALA A 509 29.29 15.37 1.21
CA ALA A 509 29.12 14.74 -0.11
C ALA A 509 29.22 13.19 -0.04
N GLU A 510 30.02 12.64 0.86
CA GLU A 510 30.11 11.19 1.07
C GLU A 510 28.84 10.63 1.74
N ALA A 511 28.25 11.39 2.67
CA ALA A 511 26.94 11.03 3.23
C ALA A 511 25.86 10.95 2.14
N LEU A 512 25.83 11.97 1.28
CA LEU A 512 24.90 12.02 0.14
C LEU A 512 25.11 10.86 -0.83
N ARG A 513 26.36 10.58 -1.21
CA ARG A 513 26.71 9.48 -2.12
C ARG A 513 26.25 8.13 -1.59
N MET A 514 26.52 7.83 -0.31
CA MET A 514 26.07 6.59 0.33
C MET A 514 24.54 6.52 0.44
N ALA A 515 23.89 7.62 0.77
CA ALA A 515 22.43 7.73 0.86
C ALA A 515 21.76 7.47 -0.51
N GLU A 516 22.32 7.99 -1.60
CA GLU A 516 21.83 7.74 -2.95
C GLU A 516 22.02 6.29 -3.38
N ALA A 517 23.16 5.71 -3.09
CA ALA A 517 23.44 4.30 -3.38
C ALA A 517 22.48 3.37 -2.60
N ALA A 518 22.27 3.64 -1.31
CA ALA A 518 21.32 2.90 -0.47
C ALA A 518 19.89 3.04 -0.99
N ARG A 519 19.48 4.26 -1.34
CA ARG A 519 18.14 4.52 -1.91
C ARG A 519 17.92 3.74 -3.20
N ALA A 520 18.88 3.78 -4.12
CA ALA A 520 18.78 3.06 -5.39
C ALA A 520 18.62 1.54 -5.17
N GLU A 521 19.35 0.96 -4.22
CA GLU A 521 19.27 -0.47 -3.88
C GLU A 521 17.91 -0.83 -3.26
N VAL A 522 17.40 0.00 -2.33
CA VAL A 522 16.09 -0.20 -1.71
C VAL A 522 14.98 -0.09 -2.75
N ILE A 523 15.02 0.88 -3.65
CA ILE A 523 14.05 1.01 -4.74
C ILE A 523 14.10 -0.22 -5.66
N ALA A 524 15.29 -0.72 -5.97
CA ALA A 524 15.44 -1.87 -6.84
C ALA A 524 14.92 -3.18 -6.25
N SER A 525 14.94 -3.35 -4.90
CA SER A 525 14.73 -4.65 -4.27
C SER A 525 13.64 -4.70 -3.19
N ARG A 526 13.29 -3.57 -2.57
CA ARG A 526 12.49 -3.54 -1.32
C ARG A 526 11.14 -2.83 -1.48
N LEU A 527 10.60 -2.78 -2.70
CA LEU A 527 9.25 -2.29 -2.93
C LEU A 527 8.21 -3.42 -2.79
N LEU A 528 7.05 -3.08 -2.25
CA LEU A 528 5.92 -4.00 -2.11
C LEU A 528 5.44 -4.52 -3.47
N ALA A 529 5.59 -3.73 -4.53
CA ALA A 529 5.33 -4.14 -5.90
C ALA A 529 6.08 -5.43 -6.30
N ARG A 530 7.27 -5.67 -5.76
CA ARG A 530 8.08 -6.88 -5.98
C ARG A 530 7.57 -8.11 -5.23
N GLN A 531 6.80 -7.91 -4.16
CA GLN A 531 6.35 -8.99 -3.25
C GLN A 531 4.89 -9.36 -3.44
N ALA A 532 4.07 -8.49 -4.03
CA ALA A 532 2.61 -8.67 -4.12
C ALA A 532 2.24 -9.99 -4.82
N ALA A 533 2.88 -10.31 -5.95
CA ALA A 533 2.64 -11.55 -6.69
C ALA A 533 3.01 -12.80 -5.87
N ALA A 534 4.15 -12.80 -5.20
CA ALA A 534 4.62 -13.94 -4.41
C ALA A 534 3.69 -14.22 -3.21
N ARG A 535 3.24 -13.16 -2.52
CA ARG A 535 2.28 -13.29 -1.42
C ARG A 535 0.94 -13.84 -1.89
N LEU A 536 0.41 -13.33 -3.02
CA LEU A 536 -0.84 -13.83 -3.59
C LEU A 536 -0.71 -15.30 -4.03
N SER A 537 0.39 -15.65 -4.67
CA SER A 537 0.68 -17.02 -5.08
C SER A 537 0.72 -17.97 -3.89
N TRP A 538 1.39 -17.58 -2.80
CA TRP A 538 1.41 -18.38 -1.58
C TRP A 538 0.01 -18.53 -0.98
N TYR A 539 -0.78 -17.47 -0.87
CA TYR A 539 -2.16 -17.56 -0.37
C TYR A 539 -3.03 -18.50 -1.21
N ARG A 540 -2.89 -18.47 -2.54
CA ARG A 540 -3.60 -19.39 -3.44
C ARG A 540 -3.16 -20.83 -3.24
N SER A 541 -1.87 -21.09 -3.11
CA SER A 541 -1.37 -22.44 -2.85
C SER A 541 -1.87 -23.02 -1.52
N LEU A 542 -2.02 -22.18 -0.49
CA LEU A 542 -2.64 -22.63 0.78
C LEU A 542 -4.11 -23.00 0.57
N ILE A 543 -4.87 -22.24 -0.21
CA ILE A 543 -6.27 -22.55 -0.52
C ILE A 543 -6.39 -23.88 -1.28
N GLU A 544 -5.50 -24.15 -2.24
CA GLU A 544 -5.45 -25.41 -3.00
C GLU A 544 -5.17 -26.61 -2.09
N ARG A 545 -4.32 -26.42 -1.08
CA ARG A 545 -3.92 -27.45 -0.11
C ARG A 545 -4.77 -27.46 1.17
N ARG A 546 -5.94 -26.84 1.16
CA ARG A 546 -6.80 -26.69 2.36
C ARG A 546 -6.98 -27.97 3.14
N ALA A 547 -7.37 -29.09 2.48
CA ALA A 547 -7.65 -30.35 3.16
C ALA A 547 -6.42 -30.92 3.88
N GLU A 548 -5.24 -30.81 3.26
CA GLU A 548 -3.96 -31.17 3.85
C GLU A 548 -3.65 -30.33 5.09
N LEU A 549 -3.83 -29.01 4.96
CA LEU A 549 -3.54 -28.06 6.04
C LEU A 549 -4.51 -28.20 7.22
N ASP A 550 -5.79 -28.47 6.95
CA ASP A 550 -6.79 -28.78 7.98
C ASP A 550 -6.41 -30.07 8.75
N ALA A 551 -6.02 -31.14 8.04
CA ALA A 551 -5.59 -32.38 8.67
C ALA A 551 -4.32 -32.18 9.51
N ALA A 552 -3.34 -31.45 8.99
CA ALA A 552 -2.10 -31.13 9.70
C ALA A 552 -2.34 -30.26 10.94
N LEU A 553 -3.27 -29.30 10.88
CA LEU A 553 -3.66 -28.47 12.02
C LEU A 553 -4.29 -29.34 13.13
N LEU A 554 -5.23 -30.23 12.78
CA LEU A 554 -5.91 -31.09 13.75
C LEU A 554 -4.97 -32.13 14.36
N ALA A 555 -3.98 -32.61 13.61
CA ALA A 555 -2.92 -33.47 14.16
C ALA A 555 -2.06 -32.74 15.20
N ARG A 556 -1.74 -31.45 14.98
CA ARG A 556 -0.95 -30.64 15.92
C ARG A 556 -1.76 -30.21 17.15
N VAL A 557 -3.05 -29.92 17.00
CA VAL A 557 -3.95 -29.41 18.04
C VAL A 557 -5.31 -30.09 17.96
N PRO A 558 -5.43 -31.36 18.45
CA PRO A 558 -6.64 -32.17 18.31
C PRO A 558 -7.91 -31.53 18.91
N VAL A 559 -7.77 -30.74 19.96
CA VAL A 559 -8.90 -30.04 20.60
C VAL A 559 -9.66 -29.12 19.66
N LEU A 560 -9.07 -28.67 18.55
CA LEU A 560 -9.75 -27.87 17.54
C LEU A 560 -10.70 -28.66 16.64
N GLY A 561 -10.67 -30.00 16.70
CA GLY A 561 -11.59 -30.91 16.00
C GLY A 561 -12.85 -31.25 16.78
N ALA A 562 -12.88 -31.00 18.09
CA ALA A 562 -14.06 -31.29 18.92
C ALA A 562 -15.22 -30.33 18.54
N ALA A 563 -16.44 -30.90 18.44
CA ALA A 563 -17.64 -30.07 18.24
C ALA A 563 -17.80 -29.06 19.39
N THR A 564 -18.16 -27.82 19.06
CA THR A 564 -18.50 -26.81 20.06
C THR A 564 -19.72 -27.29 20.85
N THR A 565 -19.52 -27.73 22.09
CA THR A 565 -20.60 -27.93 23.05
C THR A 565 -21.05 -26.54 23.54
N HIS A 566 -21.74 -25.80 22.69
CA HIS A 566 -22.48 -24.63 23.15
C HIS A 566 -23.80 -25.09 23.72
N THR A 567 -23.87 -25.19 25.04
CA THR A 567 -25.13 -25.03 25.76
C THR A 567 -25.42 -23.52 25.75
N PRO A 568 -26.52 -23.05 25.15
CA PRO A 568 -26.88 -21.65 25.21
C PRO A 568 -27.24 -21.32 26.68
N ARG A 569 -26.57 -20.32 27.24
CA ARG A 569 -27.04 -19.60 28.43
C ARG A 569 -27.61 -18.26 28.01
#